data_5fa9b49c02d6200ec21ce5973465bc49
#
_entry.id   5fa9b49c02d6200ec21ce5973465bc49
#
_cell.length_a   1.000
_cell.length_b   1.000
_cell.length_c   1.000
_cell.angle_alpha   90.00
_cell.angle_beta   90.00
_cell.angle_gamma   90.00
#
_symmetry.space_group_name_H-M   'P 1'
#
loop_
_entity.id
_entity.type
_entity.pdbx_description
1 polymer ?
#
loop_
_entity_poly.entity_id
_entity_poly.type
_entity_poly.pdbx_seq_one_letter_code
_entity_poly.pdbx_strand_id
1 'polypeptide(L)'
;LHNDLQLMQEEERDTYIAAYRKKLSAQLSALSRCANPMVTGRGGFDYHRQENMNRSYQNRYEEFRNWRQKVLEAVRRKKEAARPEEEKLEKAWQTLKRDIKSSADTIHGIDTGQCRGYNRALFVSSILNKVSTFANHGEVEIVRRAVDFISEYNARVRKPVITPRNKFFQLPELAERMRERLKAVQSRENKEVPF
;
A
#
# COMPACT_ATOMS: atom_id res chain seq x y z
N LEU A 1 4.70 -20.59 -8.42
CA LEU A 1 6.06 -20.76 -7.91
C LEU A 1 7.06 -19.89 -8.68
N HIS A 2 7.16 -20.03 -10.01
CA HIS A 2 8.14 -19.28 -10.83
C HIS A 2 8.06 -17.75 -10.57
N ASN A 3 6.88 -17.17 -10.66
CA ASN A 3 6.66 -15.74 -10.42
C ASN A 3 7.01 -15.31 -8.97
N ASP A 4 6.84 -16.21 -7.99
CA ASP A 4 7.19 -15.92 -6.60
C ASP A 4 8.71 -15.85 -6.43
N LEU A 5 9.46 -16.74 -7.09
CA LEU A 5 10.92 -16.80 -7.02
C LEU A 5 11.59 -15.58 -7.66
N GLN A 6 10.96 -14.95 -8.65
CA GLN A 6 11.46 -13.70 -9.24
C GLN A 6 11.43 -12.52 -8.26
N LEU A 7 10.59 -12.59 -7.22
CA LEU A 7 10.48 -11.55 -6.21
C LEU A 7 11.50 -11.72 -5.08
N MET A 8 12.11 -12.91 -4.95
CA MET A 8 12.97 -13.30 -3.82
C MET A 8 14.45 -13.17 -4.15
N GLN A 9 15.25 -12.91 -3.11
CA GLN A 9 16.71 -13.02 -3.19
C GLN A 9 17.11 -14.49 -3.32
N GLU A 10 18.26 -14.75 -3.92
CA GLU A 10 18.73 -16.10 -4.24
C GLU A 10 18.82 -16.99 -2.99
N GLU A 11 19.33 -16.44 -1.91
CA GLU A 11 19.49 -17.10 -0.61
C GLU A 11 18.15 -17.56 0.04
N GLU A 12 17.05 -16.89 -0.27
CA GLU A 12 15.72 -17.20 0.28
C GLU A 12 14.96 -18.27 -0.54
N ARG A 13 15.41 -18.49 -1.81
CA ARG A 13 14.66 -19.33 -2.77
C ARG A 13 14.57 -20.79 -2.36
N ASP A 14 15.66 -21.38 -1.91
CA ASP A 14 15.69 -22.81 -1.57
C ASP A 14 14.79 -23.11 -0.37
N THR A 15 14.85 -22.28 0.66
CA THR A 15 13.98 -22.38 1.83
C THR A 15 12.50 -22.23 1.45
N TYR A 16 12.20 -21.29 0.58
CA TYR A 16 10.84 -21.08 0.08
C TYR A 16 10.35 -22.30 -0.73
N ILE A 17 11.15 -22.83 -1.65
CA ILE A 17 10.82 -23.98 -2.48
C ILE A 17 10.53 -25.21 -1.60
N ALA A 18 11.36 -25.47 -0.59
CA ALA A 18 11.17 -26.58 0.32
C ALA A 18 9.84 -26.46 1.09
N ALA A 19 9.56 -25.28 1.66
CA ALA A 19 8.31 -24.99 2.36
C ALA A 19 7.08 -25.05 1.43
N TYR A 20 7.19 -24.53 0.22
CA TYR A 20 6.15 -24.56 -0.80
C TYR A 20 5.78 -26.01 -1.17
N ARG A 21 6.78 -26.84 -1.47
CA ARG A 21 6.60 -28.25 -1.78
C ARG A 21 5.94 -29.01 -0.63
N LYS A 22 6.39 -28.81 0.60
CA LYS A 22 5.82 -29.44 1.80
C LYS A 22 4.34 -29.11 1.97
N LYS A 23 3.97 -27.83 1.87
CA LYS A 23 2.58 -27.40 2.05
C LYS A 23 1.68 -27.81 0.89
N LEU A 24 2.17 -27.71 -0.35
CA LEU A 24 1.45 -28.18 -1.52
C LEU A 24 1.21 -29.68 -1.48
N SER A 25 2.21 -30.47 -1.10
CA SER A 25 2.10 -31.93 -0.92
C SER A 25 1.05 -32.28 0.12
N ALA A 26 1.02 -31.59 1.27
CA ALA A 26 0.01 -31.78 2.30
C ALA A 26 -1.41 -31.47 1.80
N GLN A 27 -1.58 -30.41 1.00
CA GLN A 27 -2.86 -30.05 0.36
C GLN A 27 -3.29 -31.12 -0.63
N LEU A 28 -2.39 -31.57 -1.53
CA LEU A 28 -2.68 -32.59 -2.54
C LEU A 28 -3.00 -33.95 -1.89
N SER A 29 -2.30 -34.31 -0.81
CA SER A 29 -2.59 -35.49 -0.03
C SER A 29 -3.96 -35.43 0.68
N ALA A 30 -4.41 -34.26 1.10
CA ALA A 30 -5.76 -34.09 1.62
C ALA A 30 -6.81 -34.18 0.52
N LEU A 31 -6.54 -33.61 -0.66
CA LEU A 31 -7.41 -33.67 -1.83
C LEU A 31 -7.60 -35.11 -2.32
N SER A 32 -6.54 -35.92 -2.36
CA SER A 32 -6.60 -37.31 -2.81
C SER A 32 -7.49 -38.22 -1.97
N ARG A 33 -7.81 -37.79 -0.74
CA ARG A 33 -8.76 -38.49 0.15
C ARG A 33 -10.21 -38.09 -0.07
N CYS A 34 -10.47 -37.00 -0.80
CA CYS A 34 -11.81 -36.53 -1.10
C CYS A 34 -12.38 -37.42 -2.23
N ALA A 35 -13.37 -38.23 -1.92
CA ALA A 35 -14.03 -39.08 -2.91
C ALA A 35 -14.98 -38.28 -3.77
N ASN A 36 -15.07 -38.65 -5.06
CA ASN A 36 -16.08 -38.11 -5.95
C ASN A 36 -17.35 -38.99 -5.90
N PRO A 37 -18.52 -38.43 -5.48
CA PRO A 37 -19.77 -39.20 -5.41
C PRO A 37 -20.17 -39.89 -6.72
N MET A 38 -19.78 -39.32 -7.85
CA MET A 38 -20.06 -39.90 -9.16
C MET A 38 -19.24 -41.15 -9.44
N VAL A 39 -18.10 -41.33 -8.79
CA VAL A 39 -17.23 -42.52 -8.98
C VAL A 39 -17.57 -43.61 -7.95
N THR A 40 -17.93 -43.21 -6.72
CA THR A 40 -18.20 -44.17 -5.63
C THR A 40 -19.62 -44.68 -5.57
N GLY A 41 -20.57 -44.11 -6.34
CA GLY A 41 -21.98 -44.51 -6.36
C GLY A 41 -22.75 -44.17 -5.08
N ARG A 42 -24.10 -44.32 -5.12
CA ARG A 42 -24.97 -43.95 -3.97
C ARG A 42 -24.94 -44.94 -2.83
N GLY A 43 -24.57 -46.21 -3.06
CA GLY A 43 -24.78 -47.34 -2.13
C GLY A 43 -23.77 -47.49 -1.01
N GLY A 44 -22.75 -46.63 -0.89
CA GLY A 44 -21.72 -46.75 0.16
C GLY A 44 -21.06 -45.41 0.50
N PHE A 45 -21.68 -44.32 0.11
CA PHE A 45 -21.11 -42.99 0.29
C PHE A 45 -21.40 -42.44 1.68
N ASP A 46 -20.37 -42.42 2.54
CA ASP A 46 -20.43 -41.82 3.88
C ASP A 46 -20.28 -40.31 3.79
N TYR A 47 -21.39 -39.58 3.80
CA TYR A 47 -21.45 -38.11 3.69
C TYR A 47 -20.71 -37.41 4.83
N HIS A 48 -20.81 -37.93 6.07
CA HIS A 48 -20.16 -37.30 7.21
C HIS A 48 -18.63 -37.42 7.16
N ARG A 49 -18.14 -38.61 6.81
CA ARG A 49 -16.72 -38.83 6.57
C ARG A 49 -16.19 -37.96 5.42
N GLN A 50 -16.96 -37.83 4.34
CA GLN A 50 -16.60 -37.01 3.19
C GLN A 50 -16.56 -35.52 3.51
N GLU A 51 -17.52 -35.05 4.31
CA GLU A 51 -17.51 -33.64 4.78
C GLU A 51 -16.27 -33.33 5.60
N ASN A 52 -15.87 -34.22 6.50
CA ASN A 52 -14.64 -34.06 7.28
C ASN A 52 -13.38 -34.05 6.40
N MET A 53 -13.32 -34.88 5.37
CA MET A 53 -12.23 -34.89 4.40
C MET A 53 -12.18 -33.59 3.59
N ASN A 54 -13.34 -33.11 3.11
CA ASN A 54 -13.43 -31.83 2.40
C ASN A 54 -13.03 -30.66 3.28
N ARG A 55 -13.44 -30.66 4.55
CA ARG A 55 -13.02 -29.65 5.54
C ARG A 55 -11.51 -29.69 5.78
N SER A 56 -10.94 -30.89 5.89
CA SER A 56 -9.49 -31.06 6.01
C SER A 56 -8.73 -30.52 4.80
N TYR A 57 -9.22 -30.81 3.58
CA TYR A 57 -8.65 -30.24 2.36
C TYR A 57 -8.75 -28.71 2.32
N GLN A 58 -9.94 -28.16 2.64
CA GLN A 58 -10.15 -26.73 2.69
C GLN A 58 -9.20 -26.02 3.65
N ASN A 59 -9.04 -26.59 4.86
CA ASN A 59 -8.10 -26.03 5.84
C ASN A 59 -6.65 -26.04 5.33
N ARG A 60 -6.20 -27.13 4.67
CA ARG A 60 -4.86 -27.19 4.08
C ARG A 60 -4.66 -26.22 2.92
N TYR A 61 -5.71 -26.05 2.11
CA TYR A 61 -5.70 -25.06 1.03
C TYR A 61 -5.56 -23.63 1.59
N GLU A 62 -6.33 -23.29 2.61
CA GLU A 62 -6.28 -21.96 3.24
C GLU A 62 -4.94 -21.74 3.98
N GLU A 63 -4.42 -22.73 4.69
CA GLU A 63 -3.09 -22.67 5.28
C GLU A 63 -2.01 -22.37 4.24
N PHE A 64 -2.04 -23.07 3.11
CA PHE A 64 -1.08 -22.88 2.03
C PHE A 64 -1.20 -21.48 1.42
N ARG A 65 -2.42 -21.04 1.10
CA ARG A 65 -2.70 -19.72 0.54
C ARG A 65 -2.26 -18.61 1.48
N ASN A 66 -2.63 -18.68 2.76
CA ASN A 66 -2.32 -17.66 3.76
C ASN A 66 -0.82 -17.59 4.04
N TRP A 67 -0.15 -18.75 4.14
CA TRP A 67 1.30 -18.79 4.28
C TRP A 67 2.00 -18.14 3.09
N ARG A 68 1.62 -18.50 1.85
CA ARG A 68 2.20 -17.94 0.63
C ARG A 68 2.03 -16.42 0.58
N GLN A 69 0.84 -15.94 0.89
CA GLN A 69 0.55 -14.51 0.92
C GLN A 69 1.44 -13.79 1.94
N LYS A 70 1.53 -14.30 3.18
CA LYS A 70 2.37 -13.71 4.23
C LYS A 70 3.84 -13.64 3.84
N VAL A 71 4.37 -14.71 3.24
CA VAL A 71 5.78 -14.72 2.80
C VAL A 71 6.01 -13.70 1.69
N LEU A 72 5.14 -13.63 0.69
CA LEU A 72 5.27 -12.68 -0.41
C LEU A 72 5.13 -11.22 0.07
N GLU A 73 4.27 -10.96 1.04
CA GLU A 73 4.16 -9.65 1.67
C GLU A 73 5.45 -9.28 2.44
N ALA A 74 6.03 -10.23 3.18
CA ALA A 74 7.29 -10.02 3.89
C ALA A 74 8.44 -9.70 2.92
N VAL A 75 8.55 -10.44 1.81
CA VAL A 75 9.55 -10.18 0.75
C VAL A 75 9.35 -8.80 0.14
N ARG A 76 8.10 -8.42 -0.16
CA ARG A 76 7.81 -7.07 -0.68
C ARG A 76 8.19 -5.98 0.30
N ARG A 77 7.89 -6.16 1.60
CA ARG A 77 8.27 -5.20 2.67
C ARG A 77 9.80 -5.06 2.77
N LYS A 78 10.54 -6.17 2.76
CA LYS A 78 12.01 -6.14 2.75
C LYS A 78 12.56 -5.38 1.54
N LYS A 79 12.04 -5.66 0.34
CA LYS A 79 12.44 -4.98 -0.90
C LYS A 79 12.13 -3.49 -0.86
N GLU A 80 10.97 -3.11 -0.35
CA GLU A 80 10.58 -1.70 -0.19
C GLU A 80 11.46 -1.00 0.86
N ALA A 81 11.76 -1.68 1.99
CA ALA A 81 12.66 -1.15 3.02
C ALA A 81 14.08 -0.93 2.51
N ALA A 82 14.57 -1.83 1.66
CA ALA A 82 15.93 -1.76 1.08
C ALA A 82 16.08 -0.72 -0.04
N ARG A 83 14.99 -0.08 -0.49
CA ARG A 83 15.08 0.98 -1.51
C ARG A 83 15.83 2.19 -0.97
N PRO A 84 16.65 2.85 -1.83
CA PRO A 84 17.24 4.15 -1.50
C PRO A 84 16.16 5.16 -1.12
N GLU A 85 16.48 6.04 -0.16
CA GLU A 85 15.52 7.06 0.30
C GLU A 85 15.07 7.99 -0.83
N GLU A 86 15.97 8.28 -1.78
CA GLU A 86 15.65 9.09 -2.96
C GLU A 86 14.55 8.44 -3.84
N GLU A 87 14.63 7.12 -4.07
CA GLU A 87 13.59 6.40 -4.81
C GLU A 87 12.26 6.35 -4.06
N LYS A 88 12.31 6.22 -2.73
CA LYS A 88 11.11 6.26 -1.88
C LYS A 88 10.43 7.62 -1.96
N LEU A 89 11.21 8.69 -1.85
CA LEU A 89 10.71 10.07 -1.97
C LEU A 89 10.12 10.33 -3.36
N GLU A 90 10.81 9.92 -4.42
CA GLU A 90 10.30 10.10 -5.77
C GLU A 90 9.01 9.32 -6.03
N LYS A 91 8.93 8.07 -5.57
CA LYS A 91 7.70 7.26 -5.66
C LYS A 91 6.54 7.87 -4.86
N ALA A 92 6.82 8.37 -3.65
CA ALA A 92 5.84 9.07 -2.84
C ALA A 92 5.35 10.34 -3.53
N TRP A 93 6.27 11.12 -4.11
CA TRP A 93 5.95 12.30 -4.90
C TRP A 93 5.08 11.98 -6.12
N GLN A 94 5.45 10.99 -6.92
CA GLN A 94 4.68 10.61 -8.11
C GLN A 94 3.24 10.18 -7.76
N THR A 95 3.08 9.45 -6.66
CA THR A 95 1.75 9.07 -6.15
C THR A 95 0.95 10.29 -5.72
N LEU A 96 1.55 11.16 -4.91
CA LEU A 96 0.92 12.39 -4.42
C LEU A 96 0.57 13.33 -5.58
N LYS A 97 1.48 13.53 -6.54
CA LYS A 97 1.28 14.36 -7.73
C LYS A 97 0.07 13.92 -8.55
N ARG A 98 -0.06 12.58 -8.79
CA ARG A 98 -1.21 12.02 -9.50
C ARG A 98 -2.52 12.32 -8.76
N ASP A 99 -2.53 12.15 -7.45
CA ASP A 99 -3.70 12.35 -6.62
C ASP A 99 -4.10 13.84 -6.54
N ILE A 100 -3.11 14.74 -6.39
CA ILE A 100 -3.34 16.19 -6.40
C ILE A 100 -3.87 16.62 -7.78
N LYS A 101 -3.25 16.13 -8.87
CA LYS A 101 -3.68 16.43 -10.22
C LYS A 101 -5.12 16.02 -10.46
N SER A 102 -5.49 14.79 -10.11
CA SER A 102 -6.87 14.30 -10.25
C SER A 102 -7.88 15.17 -9.50
N SER A 103 -7.54 15.59 -8.27
CA SER A 103 -8.39 16.47 -7.48
C SER A 103 -8.46 17.89 -8.07
N ALA A 104 -7.34 18.43 -8.57
CA ALA A 104 -7.28 19.74 -9.20
C ALA A 104 -8.07 19.78 -10.53
N ASP A 105 -7.95 18.75 -11.35
CA ASP A 105 -8.71 18.60 -12.60
C ASP A 105 -10.22 18.52 -12.31
N THR A 106 -10.63 17.83 -11.26
CA THR A 106 -12.04 17.76 -10.83
C THR A 106 -12.53 19.13 -10.36
N ILE A 107 -11.73 19.88 -9.56
CA ILE A 107 -12.07 21.24 -9.13
C ILE A 107 -12.22 22.17 -10.35
N HIS A 108 -11.30 22.07 -11.30
CA HIS A 108 -11.40 22.85 -12.56
C HIS A 108 -12.66 22.49 -13.35
N GLY A 109 -13.01 21.20 -13.45
CA GLY A 109 -14.25 20.73 -14.07
C GLY A 109 -15.51 21.25 -13.38
N ILE A 110 -15.50 21.36 -12.05
CA ILE A 110 -16.59 21.98 -11.29
C ILE A 110 -16.69 23.48 -11.60
N ASP A 111 -15.55 24.17 -11.55
CA ASP A 111 -15.49 25.62 -11.78
C ASP A 111 -15.84 26.02 -13.24
N THR A 112 -15.66 25.13 -14.21
CA THR A 112 -16.06 25.30 -15.63
C THR A 112 -17.44 24.73 -15.95
N GLY A 113 -18.11 24.08 -14.99
CA GLY A 113 -19.45 23.48 -15.17
C GLY A 113 -19.46 22.13 -15.90
N GLN A 114 -18.28 21.55 -16.17
CA GLN A 114 -18.14 20.23 -16.79
C GLN A 114 -18.49 19.09 -15.81
N CYS A 115 -18.17 19.25 -14.53
CA CYS A 115 -18.49 18.31 -13.46
C CYS A 115 -19.63 18.86 -12.60
N ARG A 116 -20.79 18.17 -12.61
CA ARG A 116 -21.96 18.56 -11.79
C ARG A 116 -22.15 17.60 -10.62
N GLY A 117 -22.72 18.07 -9.52
CA GLY A 117 -23.05 17.24 -8.35
C GLY A 117 -21.89 16.99 -7.39
N TYR A 118 -20.70 17.52 -7.65
CA TYR A 118 -19.56 17.41 -6.75
C TYR A 118 -19.36 18.65 -5.89
N ASN A 119 -18.93 18.44 -4.64
CA ASN A 119 -18.61 19.55 -3.74
C ASN A 119 -17.13 19.92 -3.85
N ARG A 120 -16.86 21.12 -4.38
CA ARG A 120 -15.51 21.69 -4.56
C ARG A 120 -14.68 21.66 -3.26
N ALA A 121 -15.30 21.99 -2.12
CA ALA A 121 -14.60 22.06 -0.85
C ALA A 121 -14.03 20.71 -0.39
N LEU A 122 -14.68 19.59 -0.75
CA LEU A 122 -14.16 18.24 -0.42
C LEU A 122 -12.84 17.94 -1.14
N PHE A 123 -12.72 18.34 -2.40
CA PHE A 123 -11.49 18.13 -3.18
C PHE A 123 -10.35 19.03 -2.70
N VAL A 124 -10.65 20.29 -2.36
CA VAL A 124 -9.67 21.20 -1.74
C VAL A 124 -9.19 20.63 -0.41
N SER A 125 -10.10 20.16 0.45
CA SER A 125 -9.75 19.52 1.73
C SER A 125 -8.97 18.23 1.53
N SER A 126 -9.27 17.43 0.50
CA SER A 126 -8.52 16.21 0.16
C SER A 126 -7.06 16.54 -0.20
N ILE A 127 -6.82 17.54 -1.04
CA ILE A 127 -5.45 17.98 -1.36
C ILE A 127 -4.74 18.45 -0.10
N LEU A 128 -5.37 19.31 0.69
CA LEU A 128 -4.80 19.86 1.92
C LEU A 128 -4.42 18.74 2.89
N ASN A 129 -5.32 17.79 3.15
CA ASN A 129 -5.10 16.69 4.09
C ASN A 129 -3.95 15.78 3.64
N LYS A 130 -3.88 15.42 2.35
CA LYS A 130 -2.81 14.60 1.82
C LYS A 130 -1.44 15.26 1.97
N VAL A 131 -1.32 16.55 1.63
CA VAL A 131 -0.05 17.28 1.76
C VAL A 131 0.30 17.56 3.21
N SER A 132 -0.70 17.84 4.07
CA SER A 132 -0.50 18.01 5.51
C SER A 132 0.06 16.75 6.18
N THR A 133 -0.29 15.56 5.70
CA THR A 133 0.29 14.30 6.20
C THR A 133 1.81 14.30 6.01
N PHE A 134 2.31 14.66 4.83
CA PHE A 134 3.74 14.77 4.57
C PHE A 134 4.39 15.92 5.39
N ALA A 135 3.70 17.04 5.54
CA ALA A 135 4.19 18.14 6.38
C ALA A 135 4.37 17.72 7.85
N ASN A 136 3.43 16.96 8.40
CA ASN A 136 3.50 16.43 9.76
C ASN A 136 4.63 15.41 9.96
N HIS A 137 5.05 14.72 8.91
CA HIS A 137 6.22 13.82 8.93
C HIS A 137 7.55 14.54 8.63
N GLY A 138 7.54 15.86 8.42
CA GLY A 138 8.73 16.65 8.14
C GLY A 138 9.33 16.45 6.74
N GLU A 139 8.54 15.96 5.79
CA GLU A 139 8.92 15.71 4.39
C GLU A 139 8.90 17.01 3.57
N VAL A 140 9.82 17.92 3.88
CA VAL A 140 9.87 19.28 3.34
C VAL A 140 9.90 19.32 1.82
N GLU A 141 10.70 18.44 1.21
CA GLU A 141 10.89 18.40 -0.25
C GLU A 141 9.60 18.06 -1.00
N ILE A 142 8.87 17.04 -0.52
CA ILE A 142 7.59 16.63 -1.11
C ILE A 142 6.55 17.75 -0.98
N VAL A 143 6.52 18.41 0.19
CA VAL A 143 5.57 19.51 0.46
C VAL A 143 5.86 20.71 -0.44
N ARG A 144 7.14 21.10 -0.64
CA ARG A 144 7.53 22.18 -1.55
C ARG A 144 7.11 21.87 -2.97
N ARG A 145 7.44 20.66 -3.48
CA ARG A 145 7.01 20.22 -4.83
C ARG A 145 5.50 20.25 -5.02
N ALA A 146 4.73 19.91 -3.96
CA ALA A 146 3.27 19.96 -4.01
C ALA A 146 2.73 21.40 -4.10
N VAL A 147 3.32 22.32 -3.36
CA VAL A 147 2.98 23.75 -3.39
C VAL A 147 3.33 24.36 -4.76
N ASP A 148 4.51 24.07 -5.29
CA ASP A 148 4.94 24.52 -6.61
C ASP A 148 4.01 23.99 -7.70
N PHE A 149 3.67 22.71 -7.66
CA PHE A 149 2.74 22.09 -8.60
C PHE A 149 1.36 22.76 -8.61
N ILE A 150 0.80 23.07 -7.44
CA ILE A 150 -0.50 23.77 -7.33
C ILE A 150 -0.36 25.24 -7.79
N SER A 151 0.77 25.89 -7.51
CA SER A 151 1.05 27.26 -7.98
C SER A 151 1.11 27.31 -9.52
N GLU A 152 1.82 26.38 -10.14
CA GLU A 152 1.86 26.24 -11.59
C GLU A 152 0.49 25.91 -12.19
N TYR A 153 -0.28 25.03 -11.54
CA TYR A 153 -1.62 24.68 -11.97
C TYR A 153 -2.55 25.90 -11.91
N ASN A 154 -2.51 26.67 -10.81
CA ASN A 154 -3.28 27.89 -10.63
C ASN A 154 -2.96 28.96 -11.71
N ALA A 155 -1.70 29.05 -12.15
CA ALA A 155 -1.28 29.98 -13.21
C ALA A 155 -1.90 29.65 -14.58
N ARG A 156 -2.29 28.38 -14.80
CA ARG A 156 -2.86 27.92 -16.09
C ARG A 156 -4.39 28.01 -16.14
N VAL A 157 -5.05 28.18 -14.99
CA VAL A 157 -6.51 28.15 -14.89
C VAL A 157 -7.04 29.55 -14.56
N ARG A 158 -8.24 29.88 -15.08
CA ARG A 158 -8.87 31.20 -14.86
C ARG A 158 -9.21 31.42 -13.38
N LYS A 159 -9.61 30.37 -12.66
CA LYS A 159 -9.98 30.43 -11.26
C LYS A 159 -9.05 29.49 -10.48
N PRO A 160 -8.32 30.00 -9.47
CA PRO A 160 -7.36 29.17 -8.75
C PRO A 160 -8.03 28.01 -8.02
N VAL A 161 -7.43 26.82 -8.14
CA VAL A 161 -7.88 25.58 -7.46
C VAL A 161 -7.82 25.76 -5.95
N ILE A 162 -6.70 26.28 -5.45
CA ILE A 162 -6.50 26.70 -4.06
C ILE A 162 -6.10 28.18 -4.05
N THR A 163 -6.85 28.98 -3.30
CA THR A 163 -6.59 30.42 -3.20
C THR A 163 -5.24 30.70 -2.52
N PRO A 164 -4.47 31.71 -2.94
CA PRO A 164 -3.14 32.00 -2.35
C PRO A 164 -3.13 32.28 -0.85
N ARG A 165 -4.26 32.70 -0.27
CA ARG A 165 -4.41 32.93 1.18
C ARG A 165 -4.69 31.66 1.99
N ASN A 166 -4.81 30.49 1.33
CA ASN A 166 -5.10 29.22 2.01
C ASN A 166 -3.86 28.75 2.80
N LYS A 167 -4.11 28.11 3.95
CA LYS A 167 -3.10 27.48 4.80
C LYS A 167 -2.22 26.46 4.06
N PHE A 168 -2.66 25.96 2.92
CA PHE A 168 -1.88 25.08 2.04
C PHE A 168 -0.49 25.66 1.72
N PHE A 169 -0.40 26.96 1.45
CA PHE A 169 0.86 27.62 1.11
C PHE A 169 1.79 27.85 2.30
N GLN A 170 1.31 27.61 3.53
CA GLN A 170 2.10 27.66 4.77
C GLN A 170 2.62 26.27 5.20
N LEU A 171 2.23 25.19 4.49
CA LEU A 171 2.65 23.83 4.81
C LEU A 171 4.17 23.61 4.73
N PRO A 172 4.95 24.25 3.83
CA PRO A 172 6.42 24.12 3.87
C PRO A 172 7.03 24.56 5.18
N GLU A 173 6.59 25.67 5.75
CA GLU A 173 7.07 26.16 7.06
C GLU A 173 6.68 25.21 8.20
N LEU A 174 5.49 24.61 8.13
CA LEU A 174 5.06 23.58 9.07
C LEU A 174 5.97 22.34 8.96
N ALA A 175 6.27 21.89 7.75
CA ALA A 175 7.12 20.74 7.50
C ALA A 175 8.54 20.95 8.05
N GLU A 176 9.12 22.14 7.89
CA GLU A 176 10.42 22.49 8.44
C GLU A 176 10.42 22.42 9.97
N ARG A 177 9.44 23.05 10.62
CA ARG A 177 9.26 22.98 12.07
C ARG A 177 9.09 21.56 12.59
N MET A 178 8.32 20.73 11.89
CA MET A 178 8.13 19.32 12.27
C MET A 178 9.41 18.51 12.09
N ARG A 179 10.16 18.73 11.02
CA ARG A 179 11.47 18.11 10.80
C ARG A 179 12.46 18.42 11.90
N GLU A 180 12.52 19.66 12.34
CA GLU A 180 13.39 20.08 13.48
C GLU A 180 12.98 19.41 14.78
N ARG A 181 11.67 19.35 15.07
CA ARG A 181 11.14 18.63 16.25
C ARG A 181 11.50 17.16 16.24
N LEU A 182 11.32 16.47 15.12
CA LEU A 182 11.65 15.04 14.98
C LEU A 182 13.15 14.79 15.20
N LYS A 183 14.01 15.64 14.64
CA LYS A 183 15.47 15.56 14.89
C LYS A 183 15.82 15.77 16.37
N ALA A 184 15.16 16.70 17.04
CA ALA A 184 15.39 16.96 18.47
C ALA A 184 14.96 15.77 19.35
N VAL A 185 13.85 15.10 19.03
CA VAL A 185 13.39 13.88 19.72
C VAL A 185 14.39 12.74 19.54
N GLN A 186 14.77 12.45 18.29
CA GLN A 186 15.76 11.40 17.98
C GLN A 186 17.11 11.64 18.68
N SER A 187 17.53 12.90 18.78
CA SER A 187 18.78 13.24 19.47
C SER A 187 18.70 13.04 20.98
N ARG A 188 17.52 13.12 21.60
CA ARG A 188 17.29 12.81 23.02
C ARG A 188 17.27 11.31 23.28
N GLU A 189 16.54 10.54 22.47
CA GLU A 189 16.48 9.08 22.57
C GLU A 189 17.86 8.43 22.42
N ASN A 190 18.69 8.91 21.50
CA ASN A 190 20.06 8.43 21.33
C ASN A 190 21.01 8.78 22.49
N LYS A 191 20.65 9.74 23.35
CA LYS A 191 21.43 10.10 24.54
C LYS A 191 21.02 9.35 25.82
N GLU A 192 19.81 8.76 25.81
CA GLU A 192 19.24 8.05 26.96
C GLU A 192 19.44 6.52 26.92
N VAL A 193 20.16 5.97 25.94
CA VAL A 193 20.58 4.56 25.92
C VAL A 193 21.98 4.46 26.53
N PRO A 194 22.14 4.19 27.84
CA PRO A 194 23.43 3.81 28.42
C PRO A 194 23.70 2.35 28.03
N PHE A 195 24.94 2.09 27.66
CA PHE A 195 25.50 0.76 27.44
C PHE A 195 25.37 -0.13 28.66
#